data_c266695b7470461ed1b9d4dcba2f0fca
#
_entry.id   c266695b7470461ed1b9d4dcba2f0fca
#
_cell.length_a   1.000
_cell.length_b   1.000
_cell.length_c   1.000
_cell.angle_alpha   90.00
_cell.angle_beta   90.00
_cell.angle_gamma   90.00
#
_symmetry.space_group_name_H-M   'P 1'
#
loop_
_entity.id
_entity.type
_entity.pdbx_description
1 polymer ?
#
loop_
_entity_poly.entity_id
_entity_poly.type
_entity_poly.pdbx_seq_one_letter_code
_entity_poly.pdbx_strand_id
1 'polypeptide(L)'
;MATKKPTKSKSAKAQATSPIPEIIYAQASPHSVGGVSLFEGGSLIDSGNYANFNSEPGLINRAVAVLAEVGFTILQISPQTINIAGSRKTYEAAFNTRITAEERDVIKASGEDTASFLDSQSTDLPGLISTRGTRFSDLLEGVALEEPRYYMGTSMFPPLKAYWHLDVPAGVSLGCNADKAHRGGTTGKGIKIAMPDSGHFKHPFFTARGYRVAPVTLGPGATFPLKDENGHGTGESANIFATAPDIDLFPVKMNFVNTIGAFNAAMALAPHIISCSWGSSKQFGPLSAADLALVAIIAAAVANNIIVVFSSGADHFGFPGQHPDVISAGGVFMQPDETLIASNHAAGFASNIYPGRKVPDLSGLVGMKPKAMYIMLPVEPNDELDQANGGGVHPMGDETSKTDGWAAFSGTSAAAPQLAGAAALIKQVCMKLTPVQVRSILMKGAKDVTVGTNNSGNTAGPGYDLATGAGLVDAHKSVMLAKLQCIGLIGPPITVVPPIQPGPVTPVPPPLSNAGGTGFASDEPQASILPRYT
;
A
#
# COMPACT_ATOMS: atom_id res chain seq x y z
N MET A 1 48.34 -3.11 31.52
CA MET A 1 47.33 -2.04 31.29
C MET A 1 46.01 -2.69 30.88
N ALA A 2 45.03 -2.67 31.79
CA ALA A 2 43.76 -3.35 31.63
C ALA A 2 42.77 -2.43 30.92
N THR A 3 42.22 -2.89 29.80
CA THR A 3 41.18 -2.20 29.06
C THR A 3 39.79 -2.45 29.66
N LYS A 4 39.17 -1.38 30.17
CA LYS A 4 37.79 -1.39 30.68
C LYS A 4 36.80 -1.59 29.52
N LYS A 5 35.93 -2.61 29.61
CA LYS A 5 34.72 -2.75 28.79
C LYS A 5 33.69 -1.68 29.18
N PRO A 6 32.97 -1.10 28.19
CA PRO A 6 31.88 -0.21 28.50
C PRO A 6 30.63 -1.01 28.96
N THR A 7 30.13 -0.66 30.14
CA THR A 7 28.86 -1.12 30.69
C THR A 7 27.70 -0.52 29.92
N LYS A 8 26.88 -1.35 29.25
CA LYS A 8 25.58 -0.94 28.70
C LYS A 8 24.60 -0.70 29.84
N SER A 9 24.20 0.55 30.01
CA SER A 9 23.08 0.96 30.83
C SER A 9 21.79 0.46 30.15
N LYS A 10 21.11 -0.53 30.75
CA LYS A 10 19.73 -0.86 30.44
C LYS A 10 18.85 0.21 31.06
N SER A 11 18.29 1.12 30.27
CA SER A 11 17.16 1.94 30.73
C SER A 11 15.95 1.01 30.85
N ALA A 12 15.52 0.74 32.07
CA ALA A 12 14.24 0.10 32.34
C ALA A 12 13.14 1.09 31.92
N LYS A 13 12.50 0.86 30.77
CA LYS A 13 11.20 1.46 30.45
C LYS A 13 10.22 0.99 31.54
N ALA A 14 9.64 1.92 32.29
CA ALA A 14 8.51 1.61 33.15
C ALA A 14 7.41 0.97 32.29
N GLN A 15 7.10 -0.31 32.52
CA GLN A 15 5.97 -0.99 31.90
C GLN A 15 4.69 -0.27 32.33
N ALA A 16 4.03 0.36 31.39
CA ALA A 16 2.66 0.83 31.57
C ALA A 16 1.82 -0.43 31.83
N THR A 17 1.23 -0.55 33.01
CA THR A 17 0.31 -1.66 33.34
C THR A 17 -0.96 -1.43 32.52
N SER A 18 -1.22 -2.30 31.56
CA SER A 18 -2.48 -2.28 30.81
C SER A 18 -3.67 -2.45 31.73
N PRO A 19 -4.78 -1.76 31.45
CA PRO A 19 -5.98 -1.90 32.27
C PRO A 19 -6.54 -3.32 32.13
N ILE A 20 -6.72 -4.01 33.24
CA ILE A 20 -7.42 -5.29 33.29
C ILE A 20 -8.89 -5.03 32.93
N PRO A 21 -9.50 -5.80 32.00
CA PRO A 21 -10.91 -5.61 31.61
C PRO A 21 -11.86 -5.69 32.80
N GLU A 22 -12.96 -4.95 32.74
CA GLU A 22 -14.01 -4.99 33.76
C GLU A 22 -14.64 -6.38 33.87
N ILE A 23 -14.83 -7.07 32.73
CA ILE A 23 -15.30 -8.45 32.63
C ILE A 23 -14.18 -9.31 32.08
N ILE A 24 -13.86 -10.37 32.78
CA ILE A 24 -12.89 -11.40 32.40
C ILE A 24 -13.65 -12.67 32.02
N TYR A 25 -13.28 -13.27 30.91
CA TYR A 25 -13.80 -14.55 30.41
C TYR A 25 -12.79 -15.66 30.69
N ALA A 26 -13.27 -16.85 31.04
CA ALA A 26 -12.43 -18.00 31.25
C ALA A 26 -13.17 -19.33 30.98
N GLN A 27 -12.39 -20.42 30.87
CA GLN A 27 -12.85 -21.80 30.76
C GLN A 27 -12.50 -22.54 32.07
N ALA A 28 -13.49 -22.81 32.90
CA ALA A 28 -13.34 -23.65 34.07
C ALA A 28 -13.45 -25.13 33.66
N SER A 29 -12.41 -25.95 33.89
CA SER A 29 -12.41 -27.35 33.53
C SER A 29 -12.74 -28.20 34.77
N PRO A 30 -13.87 -28.92 34.81
CA PRO A 30 -14.10 -29.93 35.84
C PRO A 30 -13.14 -31.12 35.66
N HIS A 31 -12.88 -31.93 36.72
CA HIS A 31 -11.94 -33.05 36.62
C HIS A 31 -12.27 -34.01 35.49
N SER A 32 -11.26 -34.31 34.68
CA SER A 32 -11.31 -35.19 33.50
C SER A 32 -11.48 -36.66 33.89
N VAL A 33 -12.31 -37.41 33.13
CA VAL A 33 -12.54 -38.85 33.40
C VAL A 33 -11.33 -39.72 33.05
N GLY A 34 -10.44 -39.28 32.16
CA GLY A 34 -9.26 -40.04 31.75
C GLY A 34 -8.10 -40.03 32.76
N GLY A 35 -8.25 -39.39 33.90
CA GLY A 35 -7.22 -39.35 34.94
C GLY A 35 -6.00 -38.47 34.64
N VAL A 36 -6.02 -37.73 33.52
CA VAL A 36 -5.03 -36.71 33.15
C VAL A 36 -5.75 -35.39 33.02
N SER A 37 -5.22 -34.34 33.61
CA SER A 37 -5.81 -33.00 33.49
C SER A 37 -5.75 -32.48 32.06
N LEU A 38 -6.79 -31.76 31.66
CA LEU A 38 -6.81 -31.01 30.40
C LEU A 38 -5.55 -30.12 30.25
N PHE A 39 -5.10 -29.52 31.33
CA PHE A 39 -3.94 -28.60 31.34
C PHE A 39 -2.58 -29.32 31.40
N GLU A 40 -2.56 -30.64 31.60
CA GLU A 40 -1.39 -31.49 31.51
C GLU A 40 -1.31 -32.27 30.18
N GLY A 41 -2.40 -32.33 29.41
CA GLY A 41 -2.47 -33.05 28.12
C GLY A 41 -1.56 -32.48 27.04
N GLY A 42 -1.30 -31.18 27.06
CA GLY A 42 -0.37 -30.50 26.17
C GLY A 42 -0.67 -30.77 24.68
N SER A 43 0.38 -30.98 23.91
CA SER A 43 0.29 -31.26 22.43
C SER A 43 -0.23 -32.66 22.10
N LEU A 44 -0.54 -33.50 23.09
CA LEU A 44 -1.04 -34.87 22.92
C LEU A 44 -2.56 -34.94 22.79
N ILE A 45 -3.27 -33.83 22.98
CA ILE A 45 -4.74 -33.77 22.81
C ILE A 45 -5.09 -33.75 21.34
N ASP A 46 -5.82 -34.78 20.89
CA ASP A 46 -6.27 -34.91 19.49
C ASP A 46 -7.69 -35.51 19.41
N SER A 47 -8.20 -35.67 18.21
CA SER A 47 -9.54 -36.23 17.95
C SER A 47 -9.67 -37.71 18.35
N GLY A 48 -8.58 -38.44 18.55
CA GLY A 48 -8.56 -39.83 18.96
C GLY A 48 -8.69 -40.02 20.47
N ASN A 49 -8.30 -39.00 21.24
CA ASN A 49 -8.25 -39.10 22.70
C ASN A 49 -9.05 -38.03 23.46
N TYR A 50 -9.68 -37.06 22.76
CA TYR A 50 -10.40 -35.93 23.38
C TYR A 50 -11.41 -36.37 24.45
N ALA A 51 -12.00 -37.56 24.31
CA ALA A 51 -13.00 -38.08 25.25
C ALA A 51 -12.43 -38.33 26.67
N ASN A 52 -11.13 -38.51 26.80
CA ASN A 52 -10.45 -38.65 28.10
C ASN A 52 -10.49 -37.34 28.90
N PHE A 53 -10.68 -36.21 28.24
CA PHE A 53 -10.77 -34.87 28.84
C PHE A 53 -12.22 -34.44 29.11
N ASN A 54 -13.20 -35.29 28.83
CA ASN A 54 -14.58 -35.05 29.26
C ASN A 54 -14.69 -35.18 30.77
N SER A 55 -15.71 -34.54 31.33
CA SER A 55 -16.02 -34.62 32.77
C SER A 55 -17.37 -35.32 33.00
N GLU A 56 -17.53 -35.91 34.14
CA GLU A 56 -18.79 -36.52 34.55
C GLU A 56 -19.90 -35.47 34.61
N PRO A 57 -21.09 -35.72 34.01
CA PRO A 57 -22.21 -34.74 33.98
C PRO A 57 -22.63 -34.28 35.39
N GLY A 58 -22.59 -35.19 36.39
CA GLY A 58 -22.90 -34.85 37.76
C GLY A 58 -21.88 -33.87 38.38
N LEU A 59 -20.61 -34.01 38.00
CA LEU A 59 -19.55 -33.10 38.45
C LEU A 59 -19.68 -31.73 37.79
N ILE A 60 -19.93 -31.71 36.49
CA ILE A 60 -20.20 -30.45 35.73
C ILE A 60 -21.34 -29.66 36.40
N ASN A 61 -22.48 -30.31 36.71
CA ASN A 61 -23.62 -29.64 37.32
C ASN A 61 -23.28 -29.07 38.72
N ARG A 62 -22.51 -29.78 39.51
CA ARG A 62 -22.04 -29.29 40.84
C ARG A 62 -21.09 -28.09 40.66
N ALA A 63 -20.16 -28.16 39.72
CA ALA A 63 -19.23 -27.08 39.45
C ALA A 63 -19.98 -25.81 38.98
N VAL A 64 -20.94 -25.97 38.08
CA VAL A 64 -21.83 -24.87 37.61
C VAL A 64 -22.54 -24.20 38.78
N ALA A 65 -23.16 -24.98 39.68
CA ALA A 65 -23.87 -24.44 40.83
C ALA A 65 -22.96 -23.62 41.75
N VAL A 66 -21.76 -24.15 42.06
CA VAL A 66 -20.81 -23.48 42.94
C VAL A 66 -20.18 -22.25 42.30
N LEU A 67 -19.91 -22.29 40.98
CA LEU A 67 -19.42 -21.13 40.25
C LEU A 67 -20.46 -19.99 40.22
N ALA A 68 -21.74 -20.31 39.96
CA ALA A 68 -22.82 -19.34 39.99
C ALA A 68 -23.03 -18.74 41.39
N GLU A 69 -22.95 -19.58 42.46
CA GLU A 69 -23.07 -19.13 43.86
C GLU A 69 -22.03 -18.05 44.24
N VAL A 70 -20.79 -18.16 43.73
CA VAL A 70 -19.74 -17.18 44.04
C VAL A 70 -19.74 -15.96 43.13
N GLY A 71 -20.70 -15.87 42.21
CA GLY A 71 -20.95 -14.68 41.41
C GLY A 71 -20.40 -14.71 39.99
N PHE A 72 -20.03 -15.89 39.46
CA PHE A 72 -19.73 -16.02 38.04
C PHE A 72 -21.02 -16.13 37.22
N THR A 73 -21.02 -15.48 36.03
CA THR A 73 -22.01 -15.73 35.02
C THR A 73 -21.62 -16.94 34.19
N ILE A 74 -22.48 -17.94 34.13
CA ILE A 74 -22.27 -19.13 33.29
C ILE A 74 -22.76 -18.80 31.87
N LEU A 75 -21.85 -18.87 30.91
CA LEU A 75 -22.13 -18.50 29.52
C LEU A 75 -22.42 -19.72 28.65
N GLN A 76 -21.63 -20.80 28.81
CA GLN A 76 -21.76 -22.03 28.04
C GLN A 76 -21.24 -23.21 28.84
N ILE A 77 -21.78 -24.41 28.61
CA ILE A 77 -21.35 -25.65 29.21
C ILE A 77 -21.05 -26.64 28.09
N SER A 78 -19.85 -27.24 28.17
CA SER A 78 -19.42 -28.35 27.29
C SER A 78 -19.02 -29.56 28.14
N PRO A 79 -18.79 -30.75 27.53
CA PRO A 79 -18.27 -31.91 28.29
C PRO A 79 -16.90 -31.70 28.92
N GLN A 80 -16.10 -30.76 28.41
CA GLN A 80 -14.73 -30.52 28.88
C GLN A 80 -14.62 -29.25 29.73
N THR A 81 -15.41 -28.22 29.46
CA THR A 81 -15.26 -26.91 30.10
C THR A 81 -16.60 -26.20 30.33
N ILE A 82 -16.59 -25.31 31.30
CA ILE A 82 -17.66 -24.37 31.62
C ILE A 82 -17.14 -22.98 31.29
N ASN A 83 -17.70 -22.31 30.31
CA ASN A 83 -17.34 -20.92 29.99
C ASN A 83 -17.98 -19.97 31.01
N ILE A 84 -17.17 -19.18 31.67
CA ILE A 84 -17.57 -18.29 32.77
C ILE A 84 -17.13 -16.85 32.51
N ALA A 85 -17.89 -15.89 33.03
CA ALA A 85 -17.53 -14.49 33.06
C ALA A 85 -17.64 -13.93 34.49
N GLY A 86 -16.72 -13.07 34.87
CA GLY A 86 -16.73 -12.42 36.18
C GLY A 86 -15.81 -11.20 36.22
N SER A 87 -15.94 -10.42 37.31
CA SER A 87 -15.02 -9.31 37.54
C SER A 87 -13.67 -9.83 38.04
N ARG A 88 -12.61 -9.03 37.88
CA ARG A 88 -11.30 -9.33 38.50
C ARG A 88 -11.42 -9.74 39.99
N LYS A 89 -12.23 -8.99 40.76
CA LYS A 89 -12.46 -9.24 42.18
C LYS A 89 -13.09 -10.60 42.43
N THR A 90 -14.01 -11.03 41.54
CA THR A 90 -14.66 -12.36 41.63
C THR A 90 -13.61 -13.48 41.47
N TYR A 91 -12.76 -13.40 40.43
CA TYR A 91 -11.70 -14.39 40.23
C TYR A 91 -10.70 -14.43 41.37
N GLU A 92 -10.20 -13.25 41.79
CA GLU A 92 -9.20 -13.16 42.86
C GLU A 92 -9.73 -13.71 44.20
N ALA A 93 -11.01 -13.44 44.52
CA ALA A 93 -11.64 -13.95 45.74
C ALA A 93 -11.98 -15.45 45.65
N ALA A 94 -12.50 -15.95 44.53
CA ALA A 94 -12.92 -17.32 44.34
C ALA A 94 -11.73 -18.30 44.35
N PHE A 95 -10.61 -17.91 43.75
CA PHE A 95 -9.45 -18.79 43.57
C PHE A 95 -8.21 -18.39 44.36
N ASN A 96 -8.35 -17.44 45.29
CA ASN A 96 -7.25 -16.96 46.14
C ASN A 96 -5.98 -16.65 45.34
N THR A 97 -6.14 -15.94 44.24
CA THR A 97 -5.06 -15.58 43.32
C THR A 97 -5.05 -14.08 43.05
N ARG A 98 -4.08 -13.62 42.26
CA ARG A 98 -4.02 -12.26 41.74
C ARG A 98 -3.94 -12.30 40.23
N ILE A 99 -4.82 -11.56 39.57
CA ILE A 99 -4.81 -11.40 38.11
C ILE A 99 -3.88 -10.27 37.74
N THR A 100 -3.01 -10.52 36.78
CA THR A 100 -2.09 -9.55 36.15
C THR A 100 -2.38 -9.42 34.67
N ALA A 101 -1.89 -8.37 34.05
CA ALA A 101 -1.97 -8.15 32.61
C ALA A 101 -0.58 -7.83 32.07
N GLU A 102 -0.24 -8.40 30.93
CA GLU A 102 1.01 -8.18 30.21
C GLU A 102 0.70 -7.82 28.77
N GLU A 103 1.32 -6.74 28.27
CA GLU A 103 1.26 -6.40 26.84
C GLU A 103 2.23 -7.29 26.07
N ARG A 104 1.73 -7.95 25.04
CA ARG A 104 2.52 -8.78 24.12
C ARG A 104 2.28 -8.33 22.69
N ASP A 105 3.32 -8.45 21.88
CA ASP A 105 3.22 -8.20 20.45
C ASP A 105 2.30 -9.23 19.78
N VAL A 106 1.39 -8.76 18.95
CA VAL A 106 0.41 -9.56 18.22
C VAL A 106 0.34 -9.12 16.77
N ILE A 107 -0.14 -10.00 15.89
CA ILE A 107 -0.42 -9.67 14.49
C ILE A 107 -1.93 -9.54 14.34
N LYS A 108 -2.39 -8.32 14.10
CA LYS A 108 -3.78 -8.00 13.75
C LYS A 108 -3.94 -7.86 12.23
N ALA A 109 -5.17 -7.73 11.76
CA ALA A 109 -5.42 -7.48 10.33
C ALA A 109 -4.74 -6.20 9.82
N SER A 110 -4.55 -5.20 10.70
CA SER A 110 -3.84 -3.95 10.43
C SER A 110 -2.31 -4.03 10.53
N GLY A 111 -1.72 -5.20 10.81
CA GLY A 111 -0.28 -5.40 10.97
C GLY A 111 0.14 -5.70 12.40
N GLU A 112 1.41 -5.43 12.73
CA GLU A 112 1.96 -5.60 14.08
C GLU A 112 1.34 -4.59 15.05
N ASP A 113 0.92 -5.06 16.20
CA ASP A 113 0.27 -4.28 17.25
C ASP A 113 0.52 -4.95 18.62
N THR A 114 0.00 -4.40 19.70
CA THR A 114 0.05 -5.03 21.01
C THR A 114 -1.32 -5.44 21.52
N ALA A 115 -1.37 -6.39 22.43
CA ALA A 115 -2.58 -6.79 23.13
C ALA A 115 -2.27 -7.18 24.56
N SER A 116 -3.27 -6.99 25.41
CA SER A 116 -3.20 -7.33 26.83
C SER A 116 -3.55 -8.81 27.04
N PHE A 117 -2.60 -9.58 27.55
CA PHE A 117 -2.79 -10.97 27.96
C PHE A 117 -2.93 -11.03 29.48
N LEU A 118 -3.98 -11.71 29.94
CA LEU A 118 -4.20 -11.90 31.38
C LEU A 118 -3.47 -13.14 31.87
N ASP A 119 -2.94 -13.06 33.09
CA ASP A 119 -2.27 -14.14 33.73
C ASP A 119 -2.60 -14.20 35.24
N SER A 120 -2.27 -15.32 35.87
CA SER A 120 -2.43 -15.52 37.31
C SER A 120 -1.10 -15.88 37.96
N GLN A 121 -0.93 -15.49 39.21
CA GLN A 121 0.27 -15.83 39.98
C GLN A 121 0.23 -17.22 40.60
N SER A 122 -0.76 -18.06 40.26
CA SER A 122 -0.99 -19.33 40.93
C SER A 122 -0.31 -20.54 40.27
N THR A 123 0.15 -20.41 39.01
CA THR A 123 0.83 -21.48 38.25
C THR A 123 1.88 -20.90 37.30
N ASP A 124 2.79 -21.77 36.80
CA ASP A 124 3.78 -21.43 35.78
C ASP A 124 3.20 -21.54 34.33
N LEU A 125 2.02 -22.16 34.18
CA LEU A 125 1.35 -22.23 32.88
C LEU A 125 0.62 -20.88 32.61
N PRO A 126 1.01 -20.12 31.61
CA PRO A 126 0.40 -18.83 31.35
C PRO A 126 -1.12 -18.90 31.22
N GLY A 127 -1.83 -17.98 31.86
CA GLY A 127 -3.29 -17.88 31.83
C GLY A 127 -4.02 -18.96 32.68
N LEU A 128 -3.33 -19.87 33.31
CA LEU A 128 -3.97 -20.88 34.16
C LEU A 128 -4.10 -20.40 35.61
N ILE A 129 -5.29 -20.52 36.17
CA ILE A 129 -5.58 -20.33 37.59
C ILE A 129 -5.69 -21.70 38.26
N SER A 130 -4.87 -21.94 39.30
CA SER A 130 -4.94 -23.14 40.13
C SER A 130 -6.17 -23.12 41.03
N THR A 131 -6.82 -24.26 41.18
CA THR A 131 -7.95 -24.47 42.08
C THR A 131 -7.53 -25.09 43.41
N ARG A 132 -6.26 -25.48 43.55
CA ARG A 132 -5.72 -26.11 44.75
C ARG A 132 -5.89 -25.24 45.99
N GLY A 133 -6.36 -25.84 47.09
CA GLY A 133 -6.58 -25.13 48.34
C GLY A 133 -7.79 -24.18 48.35
N THR A 134 -8.63 -24.25 47.33
CA THR A 134 -9.89 -23.52 47.25
C THR A 134 -11.09 -24.47 47.39
N ARG A 135 -12.29 -23.92 47.51
CA ARG A 135 -13.54 -24.72 47.53
C ARG A 135 -13.80 -25.47 46.22
N PHE A 136 -13.03 -25.19 45.18
CA PHE A 136 -13.15 -25.80 43.85
C PHE A 136 -12.21 -26.98 43.64
N SER A 137 -11.32 -27.29 44.59
CA SER A 137 -10.29 -28.32 44.41
C SER A 137 -10.83 -29.70 44.02
N ASP A 138 -12.00 -30.07 44.53
CA ASP A 138 -12.65 -31.38 44.25
C ASP A 138 -13.59 -31.31 43.04
N LEU A 139 -13.76 -30.14 42.44
CA LEU A 139 -14.69 -29.91 41.34
C LEU A 139 -13.98 -29.58 40.03
N LEU A 140 -12.92 -28.76 40.12
CA LEU A 140 -12.22 -28.22 38.95
C LEU A 140 -10.73 -28.56 39.01
N GLU A 141 -10.16 -28.96 37.91
CA GLU A 141 -8.71 -29.15 37.73
C GLU A 141 -7.97 -27.85 37.44
N GLY A 142 -8.66 -26.81 36.97
CA GLY A 142 -8.12 -25.48 36.72
C GLY A 142 -9.11 -24.57 36.04
N VAL A 143 -8.72 -23.30 35.90
CA VAL A 143 -9.48 -22.28 35.16
C VAL A 143 -8.54 -21.54 34.22
N ALA A 144 -8.76 -21.65 32.89
CA ALA A 144 -7.97 -20.99 31.87
C ALA A 144 -8.59 -19.64 31.55
N LEU A 145 -7.84 -18.56 31.73
CA LEU A 145 -8.20 -17.23 31.28
C LEU A 145 -8.22 -17.18 29.74
N GLU A 146 -9.25 -16.58 29.14
CA GLU A 146 -9.33 -16.43 27.69
C GLU A 146 -8.25 -15.48 27.18
N GLU A 147 -7.63 -15.85 26.08
CA GLU A 147 -6.67 -15.03 25.37
C GLU A 147 -7.32 -14.29 24.19
N PRO A 148 -6.88 -13.06 23.88
CA PRO A 148 -7.39 -12.35 22.72
C PRO A 148 -7.05 -13.11 21.42
N ARG A 149 -8.00 -13.19 20.49
CA ARG A 149 -7.84 -13.77 19.15
C ARG A 149 -8.18 -12.72 18.12
N TYR A 150 -7.43 -12.68 17.01
CA TYR A 150 -7.57 -11.67 15.97
C TYR A 150 -7.81 -12.32 14.62
N TYR A 151 -8.44 -11.58 13.71
CA TYR A 151 -8.50 -11.99 12.32
C TYR A 151 -7.07 -12.00 11.75
N MET A 152 -6.71 -13.07 11.04
CA MET A 152 -5.34 -13.31 10.59
C MET A 152 -4.98 -12.55 9.30
N GLY A 153 -5.86 -11.73 8.76
CA GLY A 153 -5.61 -10.91 7.59
C GLY A 153 -6.86 -10.23 7.04
N THR A 154 -6.63 -9.30 6.13
CA THR A 154 -7.68 -8.64 5.35
C THR A 154 -8.16 -9.54 4.21
N SER A 155 -9.29 -9.19 3.58
CA SER A 155 -9.77 -9.91 2.39
C SER A 155 -8.77 -9.77 1.24
N MET A 156 -8.50 -10.88 0.52
CA MET A 156 -7.72 -10.84 -0.71
C MET A 156 -8.55 -10.38 -1.93
N PHE A 157 -9.84 -10.22 -1.77
CA PHE A 157 -10.77 -9.77 -2.79
C PHE A 157 -11.33 -8.40 -2.43
N PRO A 158 -11.53 -7.52 -3.43
CA PRO A 158 -12.18 -6.24 -3.20
C PRO A 158 -13.63 -6.41 -2.73
N PRO A 159 -14.16 -5.48 -1.93
CA PRO A 159 -15.57 -5.49 -1.56
C PRO A 159 -16.46 -5.16 -2.76
N LEU A 160 -17.58 -5.88 -2.91
CA LEU A 160 -18.56 -5.59 -3.96
C LEU A 160 -19.28 -4.28 -3.67
N LYS A 161 -19.33 -3.39 -4.67
CA LYS A 161 -20.01 -2.10 -4.62
C LYS A 161 -20.98 -1.94 -5.79
N ALA A 162 -22.03 -1.16 -5.58
CA ALA A 162 -23.09 -0.98 -6.57
C ALA A 162 -22.75 0.07 -7.64
N TYR A 163 -21.85 1.01 -7.36
CA TYR A 163 -21.42 2.00 -8.35
C TYR A 163 -20.41 1.42 -9.35
N TRP A 164 -20.33 2.05 -10.52
CA TRP A 164 -19.36 1.63 -11.55
C TRP A 164 -17.92 1.93 -11.12
N HIS A 165 -17.13 0.88 -11.04
CA HIS A 165 -15.70 0.94 -10.71
C HIS A 165 -14.98 -0.22 -11.39
N LEU A 166 -13.66 -0.15 -11.42
CA LEU A 166 -12.79 -1.22 -11.90
C LEU A 166 -12.14 -1.93 -10.71
N ASP A 167 -12.14 -3.26 -10.77
CA ASP A 167 -11.38 -4.09 -9.84
C ASP A 167 -10.00 -4.39 -10.38
N VAL A 168 -9.02 -4.50 -9.48
CA VAL A 168 -7.72 -5.05 -9.81
C VAL A 168 -7.69 -6.57 -9.54
N PRO A 169 -7.04 -7.37 -10.40
CA PRO A 169 -6.36 -6.98 -11.62
C PRO A 169 -7.29 -6.90 -12.84
N ALA A 170 -8.48 -7.50 -12.78
CA ALA A 170 -9.29 -7.82 -13.96
C ALA A 170 -9.76 -6.58 -14.72
N GLY A 171 -10.41 -5.63 -14.05
CA GLY A 171 -10.98 -4.43 -14.70
C GLY A 171 -9.91 -3.59 -15.41
N VAL A 172 -8.77 -3.35 -14.74
CA VAL A 172 -7.65 -2.59 -15.32
C VAL A 172 -6.98 -3.38 -16.46
N SER A 173 -6.77 -4.69 -16.29
CA SER A 173 -6.16 -5.55 -17.31
C SER A 173 -7.00 -5.58 -18.61
N LEU A 174 -8.32 -5.74 -18.47
CA LEU A 174 -9.26 -5.74 -19.60
C LEU A 174 -9.32 -4.36 -20.28
N GLY A 175 -9.45 -3.30 -19.52
CA GLY A 175 -9.53 -1.94 -20.06
C GLY A 175 -8.29 -1.51 -20.85
N CYS A 176 -7.10 -1.94 -20.40
CA CYS A 176 -5.82 -1.71 -21.08
C CYS A 176 -5.47 -2.79 -22.13
N ASN A 177 -6.35 -3.77 -22.42
CA ASN A 177 -6.07 -4.93 -23.28
C ASN A 177 -4.84 -5.76 -22.85
N ALA A 178 -4.40 -5.67 -21.60
CA ALA A 178 -3.25 -6.41 -21.10
C ALA A 178 -3.55 -7.92 -21.02
N ASP A 179 -4.78 -8.30 -20.69
CA ASP A 179 -5.27 -9.68 -20.67
C ASP A 179 -5.01 -10.43 -22.00
N LYS A 180 -5.12 -9.73 -23.14
CA LYS A 180 -4.82 -10.31 -24.47
C LYS A 180 -3.34 -10.60 -24.64
N ALA A 181 -2.47 -9.72 -24.12
CA ALA A 181 -1.03 -9.97 -24.11
C ALA A 181 -0.66 -11.12 -23.18
N HIS A 182 -1.31 -11.21 -22.00
CA HIS A 182 -1.10 -12.30 -21.04
C HIS A 182 -1.47 -13.66 -21.62
N ARG A 183 -2.62 -13.78 -22.31
CA ARG A 183 -3.00 -15.02 -23.01
C ARG A 183 -2.01 -15.42 -24.11
N GLY A 184 -1.29 -14.45 -24.67
CA GLY A 184 -0.20 -14.65 -25.61
C GLY A 184 1.16 -14.98 -24.96
N GLY A 185 1.21 -15.20 -23.63
CA GLY A 185 2.42 -15.52 -22.88
C GLY A 185 3.33 -14.30 -22.59
N THR A 186 2.85 -13.09 -22.81
CA THR A 186 3.59 -11.84 -22.50
C THR A 186 3.02 -11.24 -21.22
N THR A 187 3.72 -11.40 -20.10
CA THR A 187 3.24 -11.13 -18.73
C THR A 187 4.17 -10.20 -17.94
N GLY A 188 5.25 -9.71 -18.56
CA GLY A 188 6.30 -8.91 -17.91
C GLY A 188 7.41 -9.74 -17.26
N LYS A 189 7.45 -11.05 -17.50
CA LYS A 189 8.41 -11.97 -16.88
C LYS A 189 9.85 -11.54 -17.12
N GLY A 190 10.62 -11.47 -16.01
CA GLY A 190 12.05 -11.09 -16.02
C GLY A 190 12.29 -9.58 -16.08
N ILE A 191 11.24 -8.75 -16.02
CA ILE A 191 11.36 -7.29 -16.00
C ILE A 191 11.27 -6.80 -14.56
N LYS A 192 12.21 -5.91 -14.20
CA LYS A 192 12.29 -5.24 -12.91
C LYS A 192 11.67 -3.85 -13.00
N ILE A 193 10.73 -3.55 -12.12
CA ILE A 193 10.15 -2.20 -11.97
C ILE A 193 10.49 -1.69 -10.57
N ALA A 194 11.16 -0.55 -10.45
CA ALA A 194 11.29 0.17 -9.19
C ALA A 194 10.18 1.22 -9.08
N MET A 195 9.59 1.34 -7.90
CA MET A 195 8.51 2.29 -7.64
C MET A 195 8.82 3.08 -6.38
N PRO A 196 9.44 4.27 -6.49
CA PRO A 196 9.55 5.20 -5.38
C PRO A 196 8.18 5.84 -5.11
N ASP A 197 7.60 5.55 -3.93
CA ASP A 197 6.25 5.99 -3.52
C ASP A 197 6.14 6.02 -1.98
N SER A 198 4.92 6.10 -1.42
CA SER A 198 4.66 6.16 0.03
C SER A 198 5.10 4.90 0.79
N GLY A 199 5.21 3.77 0.14
CA GLY A 199 5.59 2.49 0.73
C GLY A 199 4.99 1.30 -0.02
N HIS A 200 4.96 0.16 0.66
CA HIS A 200 4.25 -1.03 0.19
C HIS A 200 3.90 -1.91 1.38
N PHE A 201 2.62 -2.10 1.60
CA PHE A 201 2.08 -3.02 2.59
C PHE A 201 1.92 -4.43 1.98
N LYS A 202 2.27 -5.46 2.73
CA LYS A 202 2.14 -6.86 2.29
C LYS A 202 0.69 -7.34 2.35
N HIS A 203 -0.18 -6.71 1.55
CA HIS A 203 -1.59 -7.05 1.50
C HIS A 203 -1.82 -8.46 0.93
N PRO A 204 -2.84 -9.24 1.42
CA PRO A 204 -3.19 -10.58 0.90
C PRO A 204 -3.48 -10.62 -0.60
N PHE A 205 -3.94 -9.51 -1.18
CA PHE A 205 -4.11 -9.36 -2.63
C PHE A 205 -2.85 -9.78 -3.41
N PHE A 206 -1.66 -9.35 -2.97
CA PHE A 206 -0.39 -9.66 -3.65
C PHE A 206 0.07 -11.09 -3.36
N THR A 207 0.03 -11.50 -2.09
CA THR A 207 0.58 -12.79 -1.66
C THR A 207 -0.26 -13.97 -2.16
N ALA A 208 -1.59 -13.85 -2.16
CA ALA A 208 -2.48 -14.90 -2.65
C ALA A 208 -2.39 -15.12 -4.17
N ARG A 209 -1.96 -14.09 -4.92
CA ARG A 209 -1.73 -14.18 -6.37
C ARG A 209 -0.30 -14.56 -6.74
N GLY A 210 0.58 -14.71 -5.76
CA GLY A 210 1.98 -15.04 -6.00
C GLY A 210 2.77 -13.94 -6.71
N TYR A 211 2.33 -12.67 -6.59
CA TYR A 211 3.05 -11.53 -7.16
C TYR A 211 4.41 -11.35 -6.49
N ARG A 212 5.43 -11.08 -7.30
CA ARG A 212 6.80 -10.97 -6.82
C ARG A 212 7.11 -9.54 -6.41
N VAL A 213 7.10 -9.29 -5.11
CA VAL A 213 7.45 -8.02 -4.49
C VAL A 213 8.71 -8.21 -3.66
N ALA A 214 9.75 -7.47 -3.98
CA ALA A 214 10.99 -7.43 -3.19
C ALA A 214 10.76 -6.74 -1.83
N PRO A 215 11.60 -6.98 -0.83
CA PRO A 215 11.59 -6.19 0.39
C PRO A 215 11.65 -4.70 0.09
N VAL A 216 10.89 -3.90 0.83
CA VAL A 216 10.86 -2.44 0.65
C VAL A 216 12.24 -1.84 0.94
N THR A 217 12.76 -1.10 -0.03
CA THR A 217 13.96 -0.30 0.15
C THR A 217 13.59 1.05 0.75
N LEU A 218 14.22 1.43 1.87
CA LEU A 218 14.02 2.76 2.42
C LEU A 218 14.85 3.78 1.65
N GLY A 219 14.18 4.78 1.07
CA GLY A 219 14.85 5.98 0.61
C GLY A 219 15.40 6.78 1.81
N PRO A 220 16.41 7.65 1.59
CA PRO A 220 17.04 8.41 2.68
C PRO A 220 16.01 9.25 3.46
N GLY A 221 15.94 9.02 4.77
CA GLY A 221 15.00 9.68 5.67
C GLY A 221 13.62 9.02 5.80
N ALA A 222 13.35 7.93 5.06
CA ALA A 222 12.17 7.11 5.25
C ALA A 222 12.35 6.10 6.39
N THR A 223 11.25 5.68 7.00
CA THR A 223 11.22 4.74 8.13
C THR A 223 10.13 3.69 7.94
N PHE A 224 10.11 2.65 8.77
CA PHE A 224 9.07 1.61 8.80
C PHE A 224 8.83 0.91 7.45
N PRO A 225 9.77 0.03 7.01
CA PRO A 225 9.71 -0.59 5.68
C PRO A 225 8.52 -1.53 5.47
N LEU A 226 7.85 -1.97 6.55
CA LEU A 226 6.71 -2.88 6.49
C LEU A 226 5.36 -2.16 6.49
N LYS A 227 5.36 -0.81 6.57
CA LYS A 227 4.16 0.02 6.61
C LYS A 227 4.06 0.94 5.40
N ASP A 228 2.82 1.20 4.99
CA ASP A 228 2.46 2.22 4.04
C ASP A 228 1.37 3.10 4.63
N GLU A 229 1.77 4.04 5.48
CA GLU A 229 0.85 4.86 6.29
C GLU A 229 -0.12 5.69 5.44
N ASN A 230 0.22 5.92 4.18
CA ASN A 230 -0.65 6.63 3.23
C ASN A 230 -1.51 5.68 2.39
N GLY A 231 -1.00 4.50 2.01
CA GLY A 231 -1.68 3.49 1.19
C GLY A 231 -1.49 3.65 -0.32
N HIS A 232 -1.03 4.82 -0.80
CA HIS A 232 -0.90 5.13 -2.21
C HIS A 232 0.05 4.18 -2.94
N GLY A 233 1.25 3.95 -2.42
CA GLY A 233 2.23 3.05 -3.05
C GLY A 233 1.75 1.60 -3.11
N THR A 234 1.04 1.14 -2.08
CA THR A 234 0.42 -0.19 -2.05
C THR A 234 -0.62 -0.32 -3.17
N GLY A 235 -1.54 0.63 -3.26
CA GLY A 235 -2.59 0.62 -4.29
C GLY A 235 -2.03 0.72 -5.70
N GLU A 236 -1.08 1.62 -5.95
CA GLU A 236 -0.48 1.80 -7.26
C GLU A 236 0.36 0.58 -7.70
N SER A 237 0.92 -0.18 -6.75
CA SER A 237 1.53 -1.49 -7.04
C SER A 237 0.55 -2.45 -7.72
N ALA A 238 -0.73 -2.44 -7.33
CA ALA A 238 -1.75 -3.29 -7.91
C ALA A 238 -2.06 -2.92 -9.37
N ASN A 239 -1.96 -1.63 -9.73
CA ASN A 239 -2.08 -1.17 -11.13
C ASN A 239 -0.93 -1.70 -12.01
N ILE A 240 0.30 -1.78 -11.50
CA ILE A 240 1.43 -2.41 -12.21
C ILE A 240 1.13 -3.90 -12.47
N PHE A 241 0.74 -4.64 -11.43
CA PHE A 241 0.46 -6.08 -11.55
C PHE A 241 -0.77 -6.38 -12.41
N ALA A 242 -1.75 -5.48 -12.47
CA ALA A 242 -2.89 -5.62 -13.37
C ALA A 242 -2.48 -5.63 -14.85
N THR A 243 -1.45 -4.88 -15.20
CA THR A 243 -0.93 -4.80 -16.58
C THR A 243 0.24 -5.75 -16.84
N ALA A 244 1.06 -6.06 -15.83
CA ALA A 244 2.23 -6.94 -15.96
C ALA A 244 2.38 -7.85 -14.73
N PRO A 245 1.64 -8.98 -14.66
CA PRO A 245 1.54 -9.82 -13.46
C PRO A 245 2.83 -10.55 -13.08
N ASP A 246 3.77 -10.75 -14.00
CA ASP A 246 4.99 -11.53 -13.79
C ASP A 246 6.26 -10.67 -13.68
N ILE A 247 6.15 -9.37 -13.38
CA ILE A 247 7.32 -8.51 -13.12
C ILE A 247 7.90 -8.79 -11.72
N ASP A 248 9.12 -8.33 -11.51
CA ASP A 248 9.70 -8.19 -10.17
C ASP A 248 9.55 -6.73 -9.73
N LEU A 249 8.70 -6.47 -8.73
CA LEU A 249 8.48 -5.13 -8.17
C LEU A 249 9.48 -4.86 -7.05
N PHE A 250 10.10 -3.69 -7.09
CA PHE A 250 11.03 -3.16 -6.10
C PHE A 250 10.44 -1.86 -5.52
N PRO A 251 9.64 -1.92 -4.46
CA PRO A 251 9.13 -0.73 -3.81
C PRO A 251 10.25 0.04 -3.13
N VAL A 252 10.24 1.37 -3.28
CA VAL A 252 11.15 2.28 -2.56
C VAL A 252 10.29 3.25 -1.76
N LYS A 253 10.31 3.12 -0.44
CA LYS A 253 9.56 4.03 0.43
C LYS A 253 10.24 5.38 0.49
N MET A 254 9.52 6.43 0.12
CA MET A 254 10.03 7.79 0.08
C MET A 254 9.81 8.53 1.41
N ASN A 255 10.74 9.41 1.72
CA ASN A 255 10.45 10.63 2.46
C ASN A 255 10.17 11.73 1.43
N PHE A 256 8.93 12.27 1.41
CA PHE A 256 8.47 13.20 0.37
C PHE A 256 9.20 14.56 0.35
N VAL A 257 10.08 14.84 1.31
CA VAL A 257 10.98 15.99 1.26
C VAL A 257 12.39 15.62 0.74
N ASN A 258 12.64 14.33 0.47
CA ASN A 258 13.90 13.82 -0.11
C ASN A 258 13.64 12.88 -1.30
N THR A 259 12.88 13.36 -2.26
CA THR A 259 12.46 12.57 -3.44
C THR A 259 13.63 12.22 -4.34
N ILE A 260 14.64 13.09 -4.44
CA ILE A 260 15.88 12.84 -5.21
C ILE A 260 16.64 11.65 -4.63
N GLY A 261 16.77 11.59 -3.31
CA GLY A 261 17.41 10.46 -2.63
C GLY A 261 16.67 9.14 -2.87
N ALA A 262 15.32 9.16 -2.86
CA ALA A 262 14.51 7.99 -3.15
C ALA A 262 14.64 7.55 -4.62
N PHE A 263 14.67 8.48 -5.57
CA PHE A 263 14.89 8.17 -6.98
C PHE A 263 16.28 7.56 -7.22
N ASN A 264 17.33 8.06 -6.55
CA ASN A 264 18.66 7.45 -6.58
C ASN A 264 18.68 6.03 -5.99
N ALA A 265 17.94 5.81 -4.89
CA ALA A 265 17.78 4.47 -4.32
C ALA A 265 17.08 3.52 -5.31
N ALA A 266 16.07 4.00 -6.04
CA ALA A 266 15.41 3.24 -7.09
C ALA A 266 16.38 2.90 -8.24
N MET A 267 17.21 3.84 -8.69
CA MET A 267 18.23 3.60 -9.72
C MET A 267 19.27 2.56 -9.29
N ALA A 268 19.68 2.59 -8.03
CA ALA A 268 20.67 1.66 -7.47
C ALA A 268 20.21 0.19 -7.50
N LEU A 269 18.91 -0.08 -7.60
CA LEU A 269 18.32 -1.41 -7.76
C LEU A 269 18.48 -1.97 -9.19
N ALA A 270 19.05 -1.19 -10.11
CA ALA A 270 19.22 -1.50 -11.51
C ALA A 270 17.92 -2.01 -12.18
N PRO A 271 16.82 -1.24 -12.10
CA PRO A 271 15.57 -1.61 -12.71
C PRO A 271 15.59 -1.38 -14.23
N HIS A 272 14.66 -2.00 -14.94
CA HIS A 272 14.40 -1.68 -16.34
C HIS A 272 13.47 -0.46 -16.49
N ILE A 273 12.62 -0.25 -15.48
CA ILE A 273 11.58 0.80 -15.48
C ILE A 273 11.52 1.41 -14.07
N ILE A 274 11.35 2.73 -14.01
CA ILE A 274 10.99 3.45 -12.77
C ILE A 274 9.60 4.05 -12.97
N SER A 275 8.65 3.71 -12.11
CA SER A 275 7.29 4.25 -12.08
C SER A 275 7.15 5.27 -10.96
N CYS A 276 6.75 6.50 -11.30
CA CYS A 276 6.65 7.63 -10.38
C CYS A 276 5.27 8.27 -10.47
N SER A 277 4.51 8.18 -9.38
CA SER A 277 3.15 8.74 -9.27
C SER A 277 3.12 9.99 -8.38
N TRP A 278 4.14 10.82 -8.47
CA TRP A 278 4.34 12.01 -7.63
C TRP A 278 4.99 13.14 -8.43
N GLY A 279 4.94 14.36 -7.90
CA GLY A 279 5.53 15.52 -8.52
C GLY A 279 5.15 16.82 -7.83
N SER A 280 5.41 17.92 -8.51
CA SER A 280 5.04 19.28 -8.11
C SER A 280 4.36 20.02 -9.27
N SER A 281 3.78 21.18 -9.01
CA SER A 281 3.22 22.02 -10.07
C SER A 281 4.26 23.06 -10.53
N LYS A 282 4.59 23.07 -11.83
CA LYS A 282 5.52 24.01 -12.46
C LYS A 282 5.00 24.46 -13.80
N GLN A 283 4.37 25.62 -13.86
CA GLN A 283 3.86 26.18 -15.12
C GLN A 283 4.96 26.90 -15.92
N PHE A 284 5.85 27.62 -15.25
CA PHE A 284 6.91 28.43 -15.86
C PHE A 284 8.26 28.17 -15.19
N GLY A 285 9.36 28.44 -15.94
CA GLY A 285 10.69 28.52 -15.39
C GLY A 285 10.99 29.86 -14.69
N PRO A 286 12.17 30.00 -14.09
CA PRO A 286 13.25 29.02 -14.08
C PRO A 286 12.97 27.86 -13.11
N LEU A 287 13.56 26.70 -13.38
CA LEU A 287 13.59 25.57 -12.46
C LEU A 287 14.46 25.91 -11.23
N SER A 288 14.05 25.43 -10.06
CA SER A 288 14.83 25.56 -8.84
C SER A 288 16.10 24.69 -8.91
N ALA A 289 17.06 24.92 -8.02
CA ALA A 289 18.27 24.09 -7.93
C ALA A 289 17.94 22.61 -7.66
N ALA A 290 16.92 22.33 -6.83
CA ALA A 290 16.45 20.96 -6.58
C ALA A 290 15.79 20.34 -7.82
N ASP A 291 14.99 21.11 -8.56
CA ASP A 291 14.38 20.65 -9.81
C ASP A 291 15.46 20.31 -10.86
N LEU A 292 16.52 21.14 -10.98
CA LEU A 292 17.63 20.89 -11.88
C LEU A 292 18.41 19.62 -11.49
N ALA A 293 18.63 19.38 -10.20
CA ALA A 293 19.25 18.16 -9.71
C ALA A 293 18.38 16.91 -10.03
N LEU A 294 17.07 16.99 -9.83
CA LEU A 294 16.13 15.91 -10.18
C LEU A 294 16.13 15.62 -11.68
N VAL A 295 16.07 16.64 -12.52
CA VAL A 295 16.14 16.51 -13.99
C VAL A 295 17.44 15.83 -14.42
N ALA A 296 18.59 16.21 -13.84
CA ALA A 296 19.87 15.60 -14.16
C ALA A 296 19.90 14.09 -13.87
N ILE A 297 19.28 13.67 -12.75
CA ILE A 297 19.21 12.26 -12.36
C ILE A 297 18.24 11.48 -13.25
N ILE A 298 17.09 12.08 -13.61
CA ILE A 298 16.13 11.48 -14.56
C ILE A 298 16.83 11.28 -15.92
N ALA A 299 17.54 12.30 -16.42
CA ALA A 299 18.29 12.19 -17.68
C ALA A 299 19.37 11.09 -17.61
N ALA A 300 20.06 10.95 -16.47
CA ALA A 300 21.02 9.88 -16.25
C ALA A 300 20.35 8.50 -16.26
N ALA A 301 19.17 8.33 -15.65
CA ALA A 301 18.40 7.09 -15.70
C ALA A 301 18.06 6.69 -17.15
N VAL A 302 17.54 7.63 -17.92
CA VAL A 302 17.16 7.39 -19.33
C VAL A 302 18.38 7.12 -20.20
N ALA A 303 19.49 7.82 -19.99
CA ALA A 303 20.77 7.55 -20.67
C ALA A 303 21.32 6.14 -20.38
N ASN A 304 21.02 5.58 -19.20
CA ASN A 304 21.32 4.20 -18.81
C ASN A 304 20.24 3.19 -19.27
N ASN A 305 19.42 3.57 -20.24
CA ASN A 305 18.35 2.74 -20.82
C ASN A 305 17.25 2.32 -19.83
N ILE A 306 17.04 3.08 -18.75
CA ILE A 306 15.94 2.90 -17.80
C ILE A 306 14.74 3.71 -18.32
N ILE A 307 13.60 3.08 -18.47
CA ILE A 307 12.34 3.75 -18.82
C ILE A 307 11.82 4.46 -17.56
N VAL A 308 11.53 5.75 -17.66
CA VAL A 308 10.98 6.54 -16.57
C VAL A 308 9.58 7.00 -16.91
N VAL A 309 8.60 6.66 -16.07
CA VAL A 309 7.19 7.03 -16.24
C VAL A 309 6.78 7.95 -15.10
N PHE A 310 6.13 9.07 -15.44
CA PHE A 310 5.56 9.99 -14.46
C PHE A 310 4.09 10.29 -14.76
N SER A 311 3.33 10.54 -13.71
CA SER A 311 1.98 11.12 -13.82
C SER A 311 2.03 12.53 -14.40
N SER A 312 1.02 12.92 -15.22
CA SER A 312 0.92 14.27 -15.79
C SER A 312 0.38 15.30 -14.80
N GLY A 313 -0.25 14.84 -13.72
CA GLY A 313 -0.93 15.66 -12.73
C GLY A 313 -2.45 15.70 -12.92
N ALA A 314 -3.14 16.30 -11.96
CA ALA A 314 -4.59 16.51 -11.98
C ALA A 314 -4.92 17.99 -12.25
N ASP A 315 -4.96 18.84 -11.23
CA ASP A 315 -5.32 20.26 -11.35
C ASP A 315 -4.10 21.20 -11.52
N HIS A 316 -2.97 20.69 -12.07
CA HIS A 316 -1.71 21.42 -12.08
C HIS A 316 -0.82 21.04 -13.27
N PHE A 317 0.26 21.80 -13.48
CA PHE A 317 1.28 21.53 -14.49
C PHE A 317 2.32 20.56 -13.93
N GLY A 318 2.11 19.26 -14.11
CA GLY A 318 2.91 18.19 -13.48
C GLY A 318 4.39 18.25 -13.83
N PHE A 319 5.25 18.37 -12.82
CA PHE A 319 6.69 18.31 -12.92
C PHE A 319 7.21 17.23 -11.92
N PRO A 320 8.10 16.34 -12.38
CA PRO A 320 8.82 16.29 -13.65
C PRO A 320 8.09 15.56 -14.80
N GLY A 321 6.79 15.25 -14.69
CA GLY A 321 6.01 14.59 -15.74
C GLY A 321 6.05 15.28 -17.12
N GLN A 322 6.36 16.57 -17.18
CA GLN A 322 6.55 17.31 -18.43
C GLN A 322 7.99 17.24 -19.01
N HIS A 323 8.93 16.54 -18.35
CA HIS A 323 10.29 16.39 -18.86
C HIS A 323 10.29 15.61 -20.19
N PRO A 324 11.12 16.00 -21.20
CA PRO A 324 11.11 15.36 -22.53
C PRO A 324 11.49 13.87 -22.53
N ASP A 325 12.31 13.43 -21.59
CA ASP A 325 12.84 12.07 -21.56
C ASP A 325 11.91 11.08 -20.83
N VAL A 326 10.87 11.55 -20.13
CA VAL A 326 9.94 10.66 -19.43
C VAL A 326 8.72 10.33 -20.31
N ILE A 327 8.05 9.21 -19.98
CA ILE A 327 6.70 8.92 -20.44
C ILE A 327 5.74 9.60 -19.48
N SER A 328 4.93 10.53 -20.01
CA SER A 328 3.93 11.25 -19.22
C SER A 328 2.56 10.60 -19.35
N ALA A 329 2.00 10.17 -18.22
CA ALA A 329 0.74 9.46 -18.13
C ALA A 329 -0.44 10.40 -17.88
N GLY A 330 -1.38 10.49 -18.83
CA GLY A 330 -2.67 11.16 -18.71
C GLY A 330 -3.78 10.23 -18.28
N GLY A 331 -5.05 10.67 -18.40
CA GLY A 331 -6.19 9.93 -17.89
C GLY A 331 -7.37 9.80 -18.85
N VAL A 332 -7.91 8.58 -18.93
CA VAL A 332 -9.11 8.21 -19.68
C VAL A 332 -10.06 7.46 -18.75
N PHE A 333 -11.32 7.83 -18.76
CA PHE A 333 -12.39 7.12 -18.08
C PHE A 333 -13.08 6.17 -19.05
N MET A 334 -13.23 4.91 -18.63
CA MET A 334 -14.00 3.91 -19.39
C MET A 334 -15.35 3.72 -18.71
N GLN A 335 -16.42 3.94 -19.47
CA GLN A 335 -17.80 3.76 -19.02
C GLN A 335 -18.19 2.27 -18.94
N PRO A 336 -19.33 1.92 -18.34
CA PRO A 336 -19.82 0.53 -18.28
C PRO A 336 -20.02 -0.13 -19.66
N ASP A 337 -20.29 0.67 -20.70
CA ASP A 337 -20.45 0.22 -22.08
C ASP A 337 -19.13 0.23 -22.88
N GLU A 338 -17.99 0.36 -22.19
CA GLU A 338 -16.64 0.46 -22.74
C GLU A 338 -16.37 1.75 -23.57
N THR A 339 -17.29 2.72 -23.58
CA THR A 339 -17.04 4.03 -24.17
C THR A 339 -15.92 4.74 -23.40
N LEU A 340 -14.96 5.29 -24.16
CA LEU A 340 -13.80 5.99 -23.59
C LEU A 340 -14.01 7.50 -23.63
N ILE A 341 -13.74 8.16 -22.50
CA ILE A 341 -13.89 9.61 -22.33
C ILE A 341 -12.62 10.17 -21.70
N ALA A 342 -12.13 11.33 -22.17
CA ALA A 342 -11.06 12.05 -21.50
C ALA A 342 -11.47 12.36 -20.06
N SER A 343 -10.61 11.96 -19.09
CA SER A 343 -10.91 12.18 -17.67
C SER A 343 -10.80 13.65 -17.31
N ASN A 344 -11.87 14.22 -16.75
CA ASN A 344 -11.88 15.57 -16.20
C ASN A 344 -11.11 15.68 -14.87
N HIS A 345 -10.45 14.60 -14.42
CA HIS A 345 -9.53 14.57 -13.28
C HIS A 345 -8.05 14.54 -13.71
N ALA A 346 -7.75 14.48 -15.01
CA ALA A 346 -6.39 14.44 -15.54
C ALA A 346 -5.97 15.76 -16.17
N ALA A 347 -4.72 16.17 -15.96
CA ALA A 347 -4.15 17.35 -16.59
C ALA A 347 -3.52 17.02 -17.96
N GLY A 348 -3.55 18.01 -18.86
CA GLY A 348 -2.83 17.98 -20.12
C GLY A 348 -2.57 19.39 -20.62
N PHE A 349 -1.36 19.65 -21.12
CA PHE A 349 -0.93 21.01 -21.49
C PHE A 349 0.28 21.01 -22.42
N ALA A 350 0.53 22.13 -23.08
CA ALA A 350 1.82 22.40 -23.71
C ALA A 350 2.78 22.97 -22.65
N SER A 351 3.98 22.41 -22.54
CA SER A 351 4.95 22.88 -21.56
C SER A 351 5.51 24.26 -21.89
N ASN A 352 5.50 25.15 -20.92
CA ASN A 352 6.18 26.46 -21.03
C ASN A 352 7.67 26.37 -20.58
N ILE A 353 8.08 25.24 -20.01
CA ILE A 353 9.47 24.99 -19.56
C ILE A 353 10.27 24.31 -20.66
N TYR A 354 9.67 23.36 -21.37
CA TYR A 354 10.31 22.59 -22.42
C TYR A 354 9.63 22.89 -23.78
N PRO A 355 10.22 23.75 -24.62
CA PRO A 355 9.61 24.16 -25.88
C PRO A 355 9.24 22.98 -26.78
N GLY A 356 8.00 22.95 -27.27
CA GLY A 356 7.49 21.88 -28.11
C GLY A 356 7.04 20.61 -27.39
N ARG A 357 7.29 20.49 -26.08
CA ARG A 357 6.79 19.37 -25.27
C ARG A 357 5.29 19.53 -25.01
N LYS A 358 4.54 18.48 -25.32
CA LYS A 358 3.11 18.33 -25.01
C LYS A 358 2.92 17.19 -24.02
N VAL A 359 2.00 17.34 -23.09
CA VAL A 359 1.65 16.43 -22.00
C VAL A 359 0.15 16.19 -22.03
N PRO A 360 -0.31 14.94 -21.87
CA PRO A 360 0.46 13.71 -21.69
C PRO A 360 0.98 13.11 -23.01
N ASP A 361 1.83 12.07 -22.95
CA ASP A 361 2.18 11.28 -24.14
C ASP A 361 1.02 10.36 -24.55
N LEU A 362 0.47 9.66 -23.58
CA LEU A 362 -0.72 8.81 -23.68
C LEU A 362 -1.34 8.65 -22.30
N SER A 363 -2.46 7.94 -22.21
CA SER A 363 -3.26 7.83 -21.00
C SER A 363 -3.40 6.40 -20.51
N GLY A 364 -3.59 6.24 -19.18
CA GLY A 364 -4.15 5.06 -18.54
C GLY A 364 -5.58 5.30 -18.07
N LEU A 365 -6.15 4.32 -17.36
CA LEU A 365 -7.49 4.40 -16.79
C LEU A 365 -7.49 5.27 -15.54
N VAL A 366 -8.35 6.28 -15.54
CA VAL A 366 -8.48 7.28 -14.47
C VAL A 366 -9.95 7.59 -14.24
N GLY A 367 -10.36 7.81 -13.00
CA GLY A 367 -11.73 8.19 -12.65
C GLY A 367 -12.08 9.63 -13.03
N MET A 368 -13.29 10.01 -12.68
CA MET A 368 -13.85 11.35 -12.95
C MET A 368 -13.95 12.15 -11.65
N LYS A 369 -14.00 13.48 -11.75
CA LYS A 369 -14.34 14.33 -10.59
C LYS A 369 -15.68 13.91 -9.99
N PRO A 370 -15.89 14.11 -8.67
CA PRO A 370 -15.08 14.98 -7.79
C PRO A 370 -13.79 14.36 -7.22
N LYS A 371 -13.71 13.04 -7.02
CA LYS A 371 -12.61 12.41 -6.27
C LYS A 371 -11.92 11.26 -7.02
N ALA A 372 -12.29 11.00 -8.28
CA ALA A 372 -11.76 9.90 -9.08
C ALA A 372 -11.81 8.52 -8.37
N MET A 373 -12.86 8.25 -7.60
CA MET A 373 -13.11 6.97 -6.93
C MET A 373 -13.57 5.94 -7.95
N TYR A 374 -12.61 5.30 -8.63
CA TYR A 374 -12.90 4.50 -9.80
C TYR A 374 -12.18 3.16 -9.86
N ILE A 375 -10.97 3.05 -9.37
CA ILE A 375 -10.25 1.77 -9.30
C ILE A 375 -10.20 1.34 -7.84
N MET A 376 -10.76 0.17 -7.52
CA MET A 376 -10.71 -0.40 -6.18
C MET A 376 -9.36 -1.06 -5.95
N LEU A 377 -8.57 -0.48 -5.05
CA LEU A 377 -7.16 -0.82 -4.83
C LEU A 377 -6.93 -1.35 -3.41
N PRO A 378 -6.03 -2.33 -3.23
CA PRO A 378 -5.62 -2.77 -1.90
C PRO A 378 -4.74 -1.70 -1.25
N VAL A 379 -4.96 -1.44 0.03
CA VAL A 379 -4.19 -0.49 0.85
C VAL A 379 -3.88 -1.11 2.21
N GLU A 380 -3.03 -0.51 3.03
CA GLU A 380 -2.86 -0.95 4.40
C GLU A 380 -4.14 -0.63 5.20
N PRO A 381 -4.75 -1.59 5.91
CA PRO A 381 -5.94 -1.33 6.70
C PRO A 381 -5.72 -0.17 7.68
N ASN A 382 -6.64 0.79 7.69
CA ASN A 382 -6.60 1.98 8.56
C ASN A 382 -5.51 3.01 8.18
N ASP A 383 -4.96 2.94 6.96
CA ASP A 383 -4.09 3.99 6.45
C ASP A 383 -4.87 5.27 6.07
N GLU A 384 -4.15 6.28 5.59
CA GLU A 384 -4.75 7.58 5.27
C GLU A 384 -5.83 7.48 4.17
N LEU A 385 -5.60 6.69 3.11
CA LEU A 385 -6.57 6.54 2.00
C LEU A 385 -7.78 5.70 2.41
N ASP A 386 -7.58 4.61 3.15
CA ASP A 386 -8.66 3.79 3.71
C ASP A 386 -9.60 4.64 4.59
N GLN A 387 -9.00 5.47 5.47
CA GLN A 387 -9.74 6.39 6.33
C GLN A 387 -10.45 7.53 5.56
N ALA A 388 -9.80 8.09 4.53
CA ALA A 388 -10.31 9.25 3.81
C ALA A 388 -11.43 8.92 2.81
N ASN A 389 -11.38 7.73 2.20
CA ASN A 389 -12.32 7.32 1.16
C ASN A 389 -13.44 6.43 1.69
N GLY A 390 -13.15 5.60 2.68
CA GLY A 390 -14.14 4.69 3.27
C GLY A 390 -15.27 5.38 4.03
N GLY A 391 -16.43 4.71 4.08
CA GLY A 391 -17.60 5.10 4.88
C GLY A 391 -18.49 6.20 4.30
N GLY A 392 -18.13 6.79 3.17
CA GLY A 392 -18.95 7.76 2.45
C GLY A 392 -19.68 7.13 1.27
N VAL A 393 -20.76 7.78 0.81
CA VAL A 393 -21.51 7.36 -0.39
C VAL A 393 -20.84 7.92 -1.64
N HIS A 394 -20.67 7.07 -2.67
CA HIS A 394 -20.14 7.49 -3.97
C HIS A 394 -20.97 8.67 -4.56
N PRO A 395 -20.37 9.73 -5.14
CA PRO A 395 -18.94 9.88 -5.48
C PRO A 395 -18.08 10.61 -4.43
N MET A 396 -18.57 10.83 -3.22
CA MET A 396 -17.85 11.52 -2.14
C MET A 396 -17.10 10.56 -1.20
N GLY A 397 -17.48 9.29 -1.20
CA GLY A 397 -16.83 8.17 -0.56
C GLY A 397 -16.92 6.94 -1.47
N ASP A 398 -16.24 5.87 -1.12
CA ASP A 398 -16.17 4.65 -1.92
C ASP A 398 -17.01 3.49 -1.36
N GLU A 399 -17.79 3.78 -0.31
CA GLU A 399 -18.69 2.83 0.35
C GLU A 399 -17.97 1.62 0.97
N THR A 400 -16.64 1.60 1.06
CA THR A 400 -15.88 0.61 1.80
C THR A 400 -15.92 0.90 3.30
N SER A 401 -15.40 0.00 4.12
CA SER A 401 -15.10 0.30 5.51
C SER A 401 -13.77 1.05 5.60
N LYS A 402 -13.61 1.91 6.60
CA LYS A 402 -12.38 2.68 6.85
C LYS A 402 -11.18 1.84 7.31
N THR A 403 -11.36 0.54 7.46
CA THR A 403 -10.36 -0.37 8.04
C THR A 403 -10.32 -1.72 7.35
N ASP A 404 -10.90 -1.84 6.15
CA ASP A 404 -10.96 -3.13 5.45
C ASP A 404 -9.77 -3.37 4.51
N GLY A 405 -8.89 -2.40 4.36
CA GLY A 405 -7.71 -2.49 3.52
C GLY A 405 -8.00 -2.34 2.04
N TRP A 406 -9.10 -1.68 1.68
CA TRP A 406 -9.49 -1.38 0.31
C TRP A 406 -9.97 0.06 0.18
N ALA A 407 -9.48 0.75 -0.83
CA ALA A 407 -9.92 2.11 -1.14
C ALA A 407 -10.06 2.30 -2.66
N ALA A 408 -11.12 3.00 -3.09
CA ALA A 408 -11.26 3.38 -4.49
C ALA A 408 -10.59 4.73 -4.73
N PHE A 409 -9.55 4.75 -5.55
CA PHE A 409 -8.90 5.98 -6.01
C PHE A 409 -8.21 5.77 -7.35
N SER A 410 -8.14 6.81 -8.16
CA SER A 410 -7.47 6.73 -9.46
C SER A 410 -7.29 8.11 -10.10
N GLY A 411 -6.14 8.72 -9.89
CA GLY A 411 -5.68 9.88 -10.64
C GLY A 411 -4.74 9.48 -11.78
N THR A 412 -4.03 10.43 -12.35
CA THR A 412 -2.90 10.13 -13.25
C THR A 412 -1.80 9.34 -12.54
N SER A 413 -1.85 9.31 -11.20
CA SER A 413 -1.04 8.42 -10.36
C SER A 413 -1.33 6.94 -10.63
N ALA A 414 -2.59 6.56 -10.86
CA ALA A 414 -2.96 5.20 -11.26
C ALA A 414 -2.60 4.89 -12.72
N ALA A 415 -2.62 5.89 -13.60
CA ALA A 415 -2.24 5.73 -15.00
C ALA A 415 -0.75 5.43 -15.19
N ALA A 416 0.12 6.09 -14.44
CA ALA A 416 1.57 5.89 -14.56
C ALA A 416 2.02 4.44 -14.34
N PRO A 417 1.59 3.72 -13.29
CA PRO A 417 1.92 2.31 -13.10
C PRO A 417 1.29 1.39 -14.16
N GLN A 418 0.12 1.72 -14.72
CA GLN A 418 -0.45 0.98 -15.85
C GLN A 418 0.46 1.08 -17.09
N LEU A 419 0.98 2.28 -17.38
CA LEU A 419 1.91 2.50 -18.47
C LEU A 419 3.26 1.82 -18.20
N ALA A 420 3.74 1.83 -16.97
CA ALA A 420 4.97 1.14 -16.57
C ALA A 420 4.84 -0.39 -16.78
N GLY A 421 3.69 -0.96 -16.41
CA GLY A 421 3.38 -2.36 -16.69
C GLY A 421 3.33 -2.65 -18.20
N ALA A 422 2.66 -1.83 -19.00
CA ALA A 422 2.63 -1.98 -20.46
C ALA A 422 4.05 -1.87 -21.08
N ALA A 423 4.89 -0.98 -20.58
CA ALA A 423 6.30 -0.90 -20.97
C ALA A 423 7.09 -2.16 -20.60
N ALA A 424 6.75 -2.81 -19.47
CA ALA A 424 7.36 -4.09 -19.09
C ALA A 424 7.01 -5.22 -20.05
N LEU A 425 5.77 -5.28 -20.55
CA LEU A 425 5.38 -6.24 -21.58
C LEU A 425 6.18 -6.04 -22.87
N ILE A 426 6.42 -4.79 -23.28
CA ILE A 426 7.27 -4.45 -24.43
C ILE A 426 8.70 -4.91 -24.21
N LYS A 427 9.28 -4.63 -23.03
CA LYS A 427 10.66 -5.02 -22.70
C LYS A 427 10.83 -6.53 -22.62
N GLN A 428 9.83 -7.28 -22.16
CA GLN A 428 9.86 -8.76 -22.19
C GLN A 428 10.05 -9.29 -23.61
N VAL A 429 9.36 -8.74 -24.59
CA VAL A 429 9.46 -9.23 -25.98
C VAL A 429 10.63 -8.65 -26.73
N CYS A 430 11.15 -7.51 -26.32
CA CYS A 430 12.29 -6.87 -26.98
C CYS A 430 13.12 -6.00 -26.00
N MET A 431 14.01 -6.64 -25.26
CA MET A 431 14.85 -6.00 -24.24
C MET A 431 15.71 -4.85 -24.79
N LYS A 432 16.14 -4.93 -26.05
CA LYS A 432 17.03 -3.95 -26.70
C LYS A 432 16.38 -2.61 -27.01
N LEU A 433 15.04 -2.49 -26.95
CA LEU A 433 14.37 -1.21 -27.25
C LEU A 433 14.75 -0.14 -26.21
N THR A 434 15.07 1.04 -26.72
CA THR A 434 15.39 2.21 -25.91
C THR A 434 14.13 2.84 -25.30
N PRO A 435 14.25 3.67 -24.24
CA PRO A 435 13.11 4.38 -23.66
C PRO A 435 12.28 5.17 -24.67
N VAL A 436 12.94 5.86 -25.60
CA VAL A 436 12.28 6.63 -26.67
C VAL A 436 11.49 5.70 -27.62
N GLN A 437 12.06 4.54 -27.95
CA GLN A 437 11.38 3.56 -28.80
C GLN A 437 10.19 2.94 -28.10
N VAL A 438 10.30 2.62 -26.81
CA VAL A 438 9.17 2.11 -26.00
C VAL A 438 8.05 3.15 -25.92
N ARG A 439 8.37 4.42 -25.61
CA ARG A 439 7.39 5.52 -25.64
C ARG A 439 6.66 5.61 -26.98
N SER A 440 7.41 5.60 -28.08
CA SER A 440 6.83 5.67 -29.43
C SER A 440 5.92 4.47 -29.75
N ILE A 441 6.28 3.26 -29.30
CA ILE A 441 5.46 2.06 -29.46
C ILE A 441 4.16 2.17 -28.68
N LEU A 442 4.23 2.59 -27.41
CA LEU A 442 3.06 2.80 -26.57
C LEU A 442 2.09 3.82 -27.21
N MET A 443 2.60 4.96 -27.65
CA MET A 443 1.79 5.99 -28.32
C MET A 443 1.16 5.48 -29.62
N LYS A 444 1.90 4.77 -30.48
CA LYS A 444 1.38 4.19 -31.74
C LYS A 444 0.38 3.07 -31.50
N GLY A 445 0.52 2.35 -30.39
CA GLY A 445 -0.38 1.29 -29.99
C GLY A 445 -1.67 1.80 -29.37
N ALA A 446 -1.70 2.98 -28.82
CA ALA A 446 -2.83 3.51 -28.05
C ALA A 446 -4.16 3.47 -28.83
N LYS A 447 -5.26 3.33 -28.07
CA LYS A 447 -6.63 3.43 -28.58
C LYS A 447 -7.05 4.90 -28.52
N ASP A 448 -7.36 5.48 -29.66
CA ASP A 448 -7.76 6.89 -29.78
C ASP A 448 -9.02 7.19 -28.95
N VAL A 449 -9.06 8.37 -28.34
CA VAL A 449 -10.17 8.84 -27.50
C VAL A 449 -10.61 10.20 -28.03
N THR A 450 -11.84 10.28 -28.51
CA THR A 450 -12.35 11.44 -29.23
C THR A 450 -13.46 12.20 -28.51
N VAL A 451 -13.76 11.80 -27.27
CA VAL A 451 -14.85 12.36 -26.47
C VAL A 451 -14.33 12.84 -25.12
N GLY A 452 -14.91 13.91 -24.61
CA GLY A 452 -14.65 14.44 -23.27
C GLY A 452 -13.66 15.58 -23.26
N THR A 453 -13.51 16.17 -22.09
CA THR A 453 -12.62 17.31 -21.83
C THR A 453 -11.87 17.04 -20.53
N ASN A 454 -10.55 17.20 -20.56
CA ASN A 454 -9.72 17.01 -19.40
C ASN A 454 -9.83 18.19 -18.41
N ASN A 455 -9.15 18.09 -17.27
CA ASN A 455 -9.19 19.12 -16.23
C ASN A 455 -8.60 20.46 -16.66
N SER A 456 -7.66 20.46 -17.61
CA SER A 456 -7.05 21.68 -18.17
C SER A 456 -7.90 22.36 -19.26
N GLY A 457 -9.13 21.86 -19.54
CA GLY A 457 -10.04 22.41 -20.52
C GLY A 457 -9.77 21.97 -21.97
N ASN A 458 -8.86 21.02 -22.20
CA ASN A 458 -8.60 20.51 -23.54
C ASN A 458 -9.62 19.43 -23.90
N THR A 459 -10.23 19.56 -25.08
CA THR A 459 -11.19 18.58 -25.59
C THR A 459 -10.47 17.51 -26.41
N ALA A 460 -10.86 16.25 -26.19
CA ALA A 460 -10.38 15.11 -26.96
C ALA A 460 -10.89 15.15 -28.40
N GLY A 461 -10.06 14.76 -29.33
CA GLY A 461 -10.35 14.73 -30.76
C GLY A 461 -9.57 13.63 -31.46
N PRO A 462 -9.79 13.43 -32.80
CA PRO A 462 -9.08 12.38 -33.52
C PRO A 462 -7.56 12.56 -33.51
N GLY A 463 -6.83 11.49 -33.21
CA GLY A 463 -5.37 11.47 -33.17
C GLY A 463 -4.80 12.04 -31.87
N TYR A 464 -3.56 12.53 -31.94
CA TYR A 464 -2.90 13.07 -30.73
C TYR A 464 -3.49 14.44 -30.35
N ASP A 465 -3.94 14.54 -29.09
CA ASP A 465 -4.46 15.80 -28.51
C ASP A 465 -3.87 16.07 -27.11
N LEU A 466 -4.20 17.23 -26.53
CA LEU A 466 -3.78 17.59 -25.17
C LEU A 466 -4.69 16.99 -24.08
N ALA A 467 -5.83 16.40 -24.43
CA ALA A 467 -6.73 15.83 -23.45
C ALA A 467 -6.25 14.45 -22.96
N THR A 468 -5.81 13.61 -23.92
CA THR A 468 -5.49 12.21 -23.68
C THR A 468 -4.13 11.77 -24.24
N GLY A 469 -3.39 12.69 -24.89
CA GLY A 469 -2.20 12.34 -25.63
C GLY A 469 -2.54 11.51 -26.88
N ALA A 470 -1.90 10.38 -27.04
CA ALA A 470 -2.21 9.42 -28.11
C ALA A 470 -3.44 8.54 -27.80
N GLY A 471 -4.14 8.77 -26.68
CA GLY A 471 -5.27 7.98 -26.25
C GLY A 471 -4.96 6.97 -25.13
N LEU A 472 -5.86 6.01 -24.89
CA LEU A 472 -5.72 4.98 -23.87
C LEU A 472 -4.68 3.93 -24.28
N VAL A 473 -3.80 3.54 -23.39
CA VAL A 473 -2.83 2.46 -23.60
C VAL A 473 -3.53 1.16 -24.04
N ASP A 474 -3.06 0.57 -25.14
CA ASP A 474 -3.40 -0.78 -25.56
C ASP A 474 -2.14 -1.65 -25.45
N ALA A 475 -2.05 -2.39 -24.38
CA ALA A 475 -0.88 -3.19 -24.07
C ALA A 475 -0.65 -4.31 -25.09
N HIS A 476 -1.73 -4.93 -25.58
CA HIS A 476 -1.61 -5.99 -26.60
C HIS A 476 -1.09 -5.47 -27.93
N LYS A 477 -1.68 -4.38 -28.45
CA LYS A 477 -1.25 -3.76 -29.70
C LYS A 477 0.19 -3.26 -29.60
N SER A 478 0.58 -2.71 -28.45
CA SER A 478 1.95 -2.30 -28.15
C SER A 478 2.93 -3.47 -28.18
N VAL A 479 2.57 -4.62 -27.60
CA VAL A 479 3.36 -5.86 -27.66
C VAL A 479 3.52 -6.33 -29.10
N MET A 480 2.46 -6.31 -29.91
CA MET A 480 2.53 -6.70 -31.32
C MET A 480 3.47 -5.79 -32.13
N LEU A 481 3.38 -4.47 -31.94
CA LEU A 481 4.28 -3.50 -32.57
C LEU A 481 5.74 -3.72 -32.13
N ALA A 482 5.96 -3.99 -30.85
CA ALA A 482 7.30 -4.30 -30.32
C ALA A 482 7.90 -5.56 -30.95
N LYS A 483 7.12 -6.63 -31.11
CA LYS A 483 7.55 -7.85 -31.80
C LYS A 483 7.98 -7.55 -33.24
N LEU A 484 7.17 -6.81 -34.00
CA LEU A 484 7.49 -6.45 -35.38
C LEU A 484 8.75 -5.58 -35.47
N GLN A 485 8.92 -4.64 -34.57
CA GLN A 485 10.14 -3.79 -34.53
C GLN A 485 11.37 -4.59 -34.12
N CYS A 486 11.21 -5.57 -33.22
CA CYS A 486 12.32 -6.40 -32.75
C CYS A 486 12.94 -7.26 -33.85
N ILE A 487 12.13 -7.74 -34.79
CA ILE A 487 12.56 -8.54 -35.94
C ILE A 487 12.85 -7.71 -37.20
N GLY A 488 12.82 -6.37 -37.08
CA GLY A 488 13.18 -5.46 -38.16
C GLY A 488 12.14 -5.28 -39.26
N LEU A 489 10.89 -5.75 -39.07
CA LEU A 489 9.81 -5.56 -40.04
C LEU A 489 9.21 -4.13 -40.01
N ILE A 490 9.43 -3.40 -38.92
CA ILE A 490 9.09 -1.98 -38.79
C ILE A 490 10.38 -1.25 -38.42
N GLY A 491 10.74 -0.21 -39.16
CA GLY A 491 11.89 0.63 -38.89
C GLY A 491 11.76 1.35 -37.53
N PRO A 492 12.87 1.80 -36.93
CA PRO A 492 12.82 2.65 -35.75
C PRO A 492 11.98 3.90 -36.05
N PRO A 493 11.26 4.44 -35.07
CA PRO A 493 10.58 5.71 -35.25
C PRO A 493 11.59 6.77 -35.67
N ILE A 494 11.24 7.57 -36.67
CA ILE A 494 12.07 8.74 -37.05
C ILE A 494 11.94 9.70 -35.87
N THR A 495 12.97 9.72 -35.02
CA THR A 495 13.08 10.67 -33.92
C THR A 495 13.55 11.99 -34.51
N VAL A 496 12.63 12.85 -34.89
CA VAL A 496 12.93 14.28 -35.04
C VAL A 496 13.00 14.82 -33.61
N VAL A 497 14.11 14.63 -32.95
CA VAL A 497 14.47 15.45 -31.79
C VAL A 497 15.00 16.73 -32.37
N PRO A 498 14.30 17.87 -32.25
CA PRO A 498 14.94 19.13 -32.61
C PRO A 498 16.17 19.27 -31.69
N PRO A 499 17.31 19.68 -32.23
CA PRO A 499 18.48 19.94 -31.40
C PRO A 499 18.07 20.96 -30.33
N ILE A 500 18.35 20.61 -29.06
CA ILE A 500 18.19 21.55 -27.95
C ILE A 500 19.16 22.69 -28.26
N GLN A 501 18.63 23.81 -28.74
CA GLN A 501 19.40 25.04 -28.80
C GLN A 501 19.63 25.45 -27.34
N PRO A 502 20.87 25.60 -26.86
CA PRO A 502 21.10 26.19 -25.55
C PRO A 502 20.44 27.56 -25.56
N GLY A 503 19.46 27.75 -24.67
CA GLY A 503 18.86 29.04 -24.46
C GLY A 503 19.95 30.07 -24.16
N PRO A 504 19.74 31.37 -24.49
CA PRO A 504 20.72 32.40 -24.23
C PRO A 504 21.10 32.35 -22.75
N VAL A 505 22.38 32.11 -22.48
CA VAL A 505 22.96 32.19 -21.14
C VAL A 505 22.81 33.65 -20.71
N THR A 506 21.83 33.96 -19.88
CA THR A 506 21.76 35.26 -19.24
C THR A 506 23.00 35.41 -18.37
N PRO A 507 23.80 36.49 -18.53
CA PRO A 507 24.98 36.69 -17.71
C PRO A 507 24.60 36.71 -16.25
N VAL A 508 25.28 35.93 -15.43
CA VAL A 508 25.20 36.01 -13.97
C VAL A 508 25.51 37.44 -13.54
N PRO A 509 24.60 38.15 -12.87
CA PRO A 509 24.95 39.48 -12.36
C PRO A 509 26.11 39.36 -11.36
N PRO A 510 27.04 40.33 -11.36
CA PRO A 510 28.16 40.32 -10.42
C PRO A 510 27.67 40.30 -8.96
N PRO A 511 28.41 39.71 -8.03
CA PRO A 511 28.03 39.68 -6.64
C PRO A 511 27.90 41.11 -6.10
N LEU A 512 26.77 41.39 -5.46
CA LEU A 512 26.51 42.65 -4.79
C LEU A 512 27.55 42.85 -3.70
N SER A 513 28.33 43.91 -3.80
CA SER A 513 29.27 44.37 -2.76
C SER A 513 28.50 44.76 -1.50
N ASN A 514 28.93 44.26 -0.35
CA ASN A 514 28.43 44.64 0.96
C ASN A 514 28.51 46.18 1.17
N ALA A 515 27.34 46.81 1.27
CA ALA A 515 27.23 48.11 1.91
C ALA A 515 26.29 47.93 3.12
N GLY A 516 26.80 48.20 4.31
CA GLY A 516 26.14 47.94 5.58
C GLY A 516 24.94 48.85 5.82
N GLY A 517 24.06 48.40 6.69
CA GLY A 517 22.93 49.18 7.20
C GLY A 517 22.05 48.33 8.11
N THR A 518 22.16 48.62 9.39
CA THR A 518 21.43 48.11 10.54
C THR A 518 19.91 48.28 10.44
N GLY A 519 19.14 47.30 10.94
CA GLY A 519 17.72 47.46 11.20
C GLY A 519 17.06 46.14 11.61
N PHE A 520 16.89 45.93 12.92
CA PHE A 520 16.05 44.87 13.48
C PHE A 520 14.56 45.17 13.23
N ALA A 521 13.84 44.21 12.73
CA ALA A 521 12.40 44.07 12.99
C ALA A 521 12.05 42.59 13.03
N SER A 522 11.48 42.20 14.15
CA SER A 522 10.89 40.92 14.49
C SER A 522 9.60 40.71 13.69
N ASP A 523 9.43 39.60 13.01
CA ASP A 523 8.10 39.07 12.70
C ASP A 523 8.13 37.52 12.73
N GLU A 524 7.14 36.98 13.42
CA GLU A 524 6.93 35.56 13.67
C GLU A 524 6.65 34.76 12.38
N PRO A 525 6.99 33.49 12.32
CA PRO A 525 6.68 32.65 11.14
C PRO A 525 5.22 32.21 11.19
N GLN A 526 4.45 32.61 10.19
CA GLN A 526 3.15 32.01 9.90
C GLN A 526 3.33 30.56 9.48
N ALA A 527 2.56 29.67 10.12
CA ALA A 527 2.47 28.26 9.82
C ALA A 527 2.07 28.03 8.35
N SER A 528 2.93 27.36 7.59
CA SER A 528 2.61 26.90 6.25
C SER A 528 1.60 25.77 6.32
N ILE A 529 0.41 26.01 5.80
CA ILE A 529 -0.62 25.00 5.58
C ILE A 529 -0.12 24.08 4.45
N LEU A 530 0.15 22.83 4.77
CA LEU A 530 0.40 21.78 3.78
C LEU A 530 -0.85 21.62 2.90
N PRO A 531 -0.73 21.53 1.57
CA PRO A 531 -1.87 21.24 0.72
C PRO A 531 -2.34 19.80 0.97
N ARG A 532 -3.60 19.66 1.36
CA ARG A 532 -4.28 18.36 1.43
C ARG A 532 -4.44 17.84 0.00
N TYR A 533 -3.82 16.73 -0.29
CA TYR A 533 -4.08 15.98 -1.51
C TYR A 533 -5.42 15.24 -1.35
N THR A 534 -6.38 15.59 -2.17
CA THR A 534 -7.60 14.80 -2.43
C THR A 534 -7.49 14.11 -3.78
#